data_0fbe9e30ada1ba17410feed2b9544c79
#
_entry.id   0fbe9e30ada1ba17410feed2b9544c79
#
_cell.length_a   1.000
_cell.length_b   1.000
_cell.length_c   1.000
_cell.angle_alpha   90.00
_cell.angle_beta   90.00
_cell.angle_gamma   90.00
#
_symmetry.space_group_name_H-M   'P 1'
#
loop_
_entity.id
_entity.type
_entity.pdbx_description
1 polymer ?
#
loop_
_entity_poly.entity_id
_entity_poly.type
_entity_poly.pdbx_seq_one_letter_code
_entity_poly.pdbx_strand_id
1 'polypeptide(L)' 'ERTPKWLTEFDLFVIECIYDRAKELGEYFGGPFHVDHIIPLQGKTVSGFHCPANLQILPASVNLSKSNKFVEGEKWQ' A
#
# COMPACT_ATOMS: atom_id res chain seq x y z
N GLU A 1 -6.76 7.57 -9.53
CA GLU A 1 -6.09 7.38 -8.25
C GLU A 1 -6.71 8.26 -7.19
N ARG A 2 -6.89 7.74 -5.99
CA ARG A 2 -7.63 8.46 -4.95
C ARG A 2 -6.67 9.18 -4.01
N THR A 3 -6.05 10.23 -4.52
CA THR A 3 -5.15 11.06 -3.74
C THR A 3 -5.95 12.19 -3.10
N PRO A 4 -6.08 12.21 -1.79
CA PRO A 4 -6.88 13.25 -1.15
C PRO A 4 -6.21 14.62 -1.25
N LYS A 5 -7.04 15.64 -1.36
CA LYS A 5 -6.53 17.00 -1.48
C LYS A 5 -5.97 17.54 -0.18
N TRP A 6 -6.28 16.89 0.94
CA TRP A 6 -5.80 17.33 2.25
C TRP A 6 -4.38 16.84 2.56
N LEU A 7 -3.76 16.07 1.67
CA LEU A 7 -2.38 15.62 1.88
C LEU A 7 -1.44 16.82 1.91
N THR A 8 -0.54 16.78 2.89
CA THR A 8 0.49 17.82 3.02
C THR A 8 1.72 17.43 2.23
N GLU A 9 2.65 18.37 2.07
CA GLU A 9 3.93 18.04 1.45
C GLU A 9 4.68 17.00 2.27
N PHE A 10 4.54 17.05 3.59
CA PHE A 10 5.16 16.05 4.43
C PHE A 10 4.58 14.66 4.15
N ASP A 11 3.27 14.58 3.98
CA ASP A 11 2.65 13.29 3.63
C ASP A 11 3.18 12.75 2.32
N LEU A 12 3.36 13.62 1.33
CA LEU A 12 3.91 13.19 0.04
C LEU A 12 5.34 12.71 0.20
N PHE A 13 6.10 13.37 1.05
CA PHE A 13 7.46 12.92 1.35
C PHE A 13 7.46 11.54 2.00
N VAL A 14 6.55 11.32 2.95
CA VAL A 14 6.43 10.02 3.62
C VAL A 14 6.06 8.93 2.63
N ILE A 15 5.13 9.22 1.72
CA ILE A 15 4.76 8.24 0.68
C ILE A 15 5.99 7.86 -0.15
N GLU A 16 6.79 8.85 -0.52
CA GLU A 16 8.00 8.59 -1.29
C GLU A 16 8.96 7.70 -0.52
N CYS A 17 9.12 7.97 0.79
CA CYS A 17 9.97 7.16 1.65
C CYS A 17 9.47 5.72 1.72
N ILE A 18 8.15 5.52 1.73
CA ILE A 18 7.58 4.17 1.77
C ILE A 18 7.94 3.40 0.50
N TYR A 19 7.85 4.05 -0.66
CA TYR A 19 8.22 3.40 -1.92
C TYR A 19 9.71 3.08 -1.96
N ASP A 20 10.54 4.02 -1.47
CA ASP A 20 11.99 3.78 -1.41
C ASP A 20 12.30 2.61 -0.49
N ARG A 21 11.59 2.52 0.63
CA ARG A 21 11.79 1.42 1.57
C ARG A 21 11.45 0.08 0.95
N ALA A 22 10.35 0.03 0.19
CA ALA A 22 9.96 -1.20 -0.48
C ALA A 22 11.06 -1.65 -1.45
N LYS A 23 11.65 -0.71 -2.15
CA LYS A 23 12.74 -1.01 -3.08
C LYS A 23 13.96 -1.54 -2.33
N GLU A 24 14.31 -0.90 -1.20
CA GLU A 24 15.44 -1.37 -0.40
C GLU A 24 15.22 -2.79 0.11
N LEU A 25 14.01 -3.08 0.57
CA LEU A 25 13.70 -4.41 1.08
C LEU A 25 13.81 -5.45 -0.03
N GLY A 26 13.37 -5.10 -1.23
CA GLY A 26 13.50 -6.00 -2.37
C GLY A 26 14.95 -6.31 -2.67
N GLU A 27 15.81 -5.29 -2.62
CA GLU A 27 17.23 -5.48 -2.87
C GLU A 27 17.87 -6.31 -1.76
N TYR A 28 17.48 -6.05 -0.52
CA TYR A 28 18.06 -6.74 0.61
C TYR A 28 17.68 -8.23 0.64
N PHE A 29 16.42 -8.54 0.38
CA PHE A 29 15.93 -9.91 0.46
C PHE A 29 16.00 -10.67 -0.87
N GLY A 30 16.36 -9.99 -1.95
CA GLY A 30 16.50 -10.66 -3.24
C GLY A 30 15.19 -10.98 -3.93
N GLY A 31 14.11 -10.31 -3.57
CA GLY A 31 12.81 -10.50 -4.22
C GLY A 31 11.99 -9.24 -4.09
N PRO A 32 11.07 -9.00 -5.01
CA PRO A 32 10.35 -7.73 -5.04
C PRO A 32 9.39 -7.57 -3.87
N PHE A 33 9.30 -6.35 -3.38
CA PHE A 33 8.31 -5.92 -2.41
C PHE A 33 7.43 -4.88 -3.06
N HIS A 34 6.16 -4.88 -2.73
CA HIS A 34 5.20 -3.92 -3.28
C HIS A 34 4.66 -3.02 -2.19
N VAL A 35 4.34 -1.80 -2.57
CA VAL A 35 3.56 -0.90 -1.72
C VAL A 35 2.10 -1.19 -2.03
N ASP A 36 1.35 -1.54 -1.02
CA ASP A 36 -0.03 -1.99 -1.17
C ASP A 36 -0.95 -1.09 -0.35
N HIS A 37 -2.18 -0.94 -0.80
CA HIS A 37 -3.19 -0.19 -0.07
C HIS A 37 -3.94 -1.14 0.86
N ILE A 38 -3.96 -0.81 2.14
CA ILE A 38 -4.64 -1.64 3.14
C ILE A 38 -6.10 -1.75 2.77
N ILE A 39 -6.73 -0.61 2.47
CA ILE A 39 -8.08 -0.58 1.93
C ILE A 39 -7.96 -0.27 0.45
N PRO A 40 -8.45 -1.16 -0.43
CA PRO A 40 -8.28 -0.97 -1.87
C PRO A 40 -8.84 0.36 -2.34
N LEU A 41 -8.15 0.97 -3.31
CA LEU A 41 -8.62 2.22 -3.89
C LEU A 41 -9.98 2.05 -4.56
N GLN A 42 -10.24 0.87 -5.11
CA GLN A 42 -11.49 0.58 -5.80
C GLN A 42 -12.02 -0.78 -5.35
N GLY A 43 -12.27 -0.90 -4.05
CA GLY A 43 -12.85 -2.12 -3.52
C GLY A 43 -14.34 -2.21 -3.80
N LYS A 44 -14.89 -3.42 -3.72
CA LYS A 44 -16.31 -3.64 -4.00
C LYS A 44 -17.18 -3.01 -2.93
N THR A 45 -16.77 -3.08 -1.68
CA THR A 45 -17.58 -2.58 -0.57
C THR A 45 -16.99 -1.32 0.06
N VAL A 46 -15.70 -1.08 -0.14
CA VAL A 46 -15.03 0.07 0.45
C VAL A 46 -14.03 0.62 -0.56
N SER A 47 -13.70 1.89 -0.40
CA SER A 47 -12.65 2.55 -1.19
C SER A 47 -11.75 3.31 -0.24
N GLY A 48 -10.45 3.12 -0.40
CA GLY A 48 -9.47 3.81 0.40
C GLY A 48 -8.88 5.01 -0.30
N PHE A 49 -7.94 5.66 0.35
CA PHE A 49 -7.22 6.80 -0.20
C PHE A 49 -5.74 6.47 -0.34
N HIS A 50 -5.11 7.13 -1.29
CA HIS A 50 -3.67 7.02 -1.46
C HIS A 50 -3.01 7.99 -0.47
N CYS A 51 -2.75 7.51 0.74
CA CYS A 51 -2.16 8.31 1.80
C CYS A 51 -1.33 7.39 2.70
N PRO A 52 -0.38 7.96 3.47
CA PRO A 52 0.53 7.12 4.26
C PRO A 52 -0.17 6.13 5.19
N ALA A 53 -1.26 6.55 5.81
CA ALA A 53 -1.97 5.69 6.76
C ALA A 53 -2.59 4.46 6.10
N ASN A 54 -2.77 4.49 4.79
CA ASN A 54 -3.39 3.39 4.05
C ASN A 54 -2.39 2.58 3.24
N LEU A 55 -1.11 2.76 3.48
CA LEU A 55 -0.07 2.05 2.73
C LEU A 55 0.62 1.02 3.61
N GLN A 56 1.01 -0.08 3.00
CA GLN A 56 1.82 -1.09 3.66
C GLN A 56 2.76 -1.70 2.63
N ILE A 57 3.85 -2.27 3.11
CA ILE A 57 4.83 -2.91 2.25
C ILE A 57 4.71 -4.41 2.41
N LEU A 58 4.53 -5.12 1.31
CA LEU A 58 4.35 -6.57 1.31
C LEU A 58 5.27 -7.22 0.30
N PRO A 59 5.76 -8.45 0.58
CA PRO A 59 6.38 -9.23 -0.49
C PRO A 59 5.42 -9.38 -1.65
N ALA A 60 5.94 -9.33 -2.86
CA ALA A 60 5.10 -9.38 -4.06
C ALA A 60 4.20 -10.62 -4.08
N SER A 61 4.71 -11.77 -3.62
CA SER A 61 3.91 -12.99 -3.62
C SER A 61 2.68 -12.85 -2.72
N VAL A 62 2.84 -12.19 -1.58
CA VAL A 62 1.72 -11.96 -0.66
C VAL A 62 0.73 -11.00 -1.28
N ASN A 63 1.23 -9.93 -1.90
CA ASN A 63 0.37 -8.92 -2.51
C ASN A 63 -0.46 -9.52 -3.65
N LEU A 64 0.15 -10.34 -4.49
CA LEU A 64 -0.57 -10.97 -5.59
C LEU A 64 -1.62 -11.93 -5.08
N SER A 65 -1.31 -12.65 -4.01
CA SER A 65 -2.26 -13.56 -3.40
C SER A 65 -3.44 -12.82 -2.79
N LYS A 66 -3.18 -11.66 -2.20
CA LYS A 66 -4.20 -10.83 -1.56
C LYS A 66 -5.16 -10.23 -2.58
N SER A 67 -4.64 -9.67 -3.62
CA SER A 67 -5.31 -9.03 -4.77
C SER A 67 -6.83 -9.01 -4.72
N ASN A 68 -7.43 -7.85 -4.45
CA ASN A 68 -8.87 -7.61 -4.49
C ASN A 68 -9.72 -8.54 -3.61
N LYS A 69 -9.09 -9.22 -2.66
CA LYS A 69 -9.81 -10.12 -1.77
C LYS A 69 -10.16 -9.48 -0.45
N PHE A 70 -9.92 -8.18 -0.32
CA PHE A 70 -10.23 -7.49 0.92
C PHE A 70 -11.73 -7.55 1.19
N VAL A 71 -12.09 -7.97 2.39
CA VAL A 71 -13.46 -7.98 2.85
C VAL A 71 -13.51 -7.08 4.07
N GLU A 72 -14.49 -6.19 4.12
CA GLU A 72 -14.61 -5.26 5.22
C GLU A 72 -14.67 -6.01 6.54
N GLY A 73 -13.83 -5.61 7.49
CA GLY A 73 -13.74 -6.27 8.77
C GLY A 73 -12.67 -7.33 8.87
N GLU A 74 -12.14 -7.79 7.76
CA GLU A 74 -11.03 -8.73 7.75
C GLU A 74 -9.70 -7.98 7.81
N LYS A 75 -8.71 -8.68 8.31
CA LYS A 75 -7.35 -8.12 8.36
C LYS A 75 -6.41 -9.02 7.58
N TRP A 76 -5.61 -8.40 6.74
CA TRP A 76 -4.58 -9.09 6.00
C TRP A 76 -3.28 -9.03 6.80
N GLN A 77 -2.67 -10.16 7.01
CA GLN A 77 -1.47 -10.25 7.83
C GLN A 77 -0.22 -10.45 7.01
#